data_ef903d243ad0dcb4d5785bd3cd046537
#
_entry.id   ef903d243ad0dcb4d5785bd3cd046537
#
_cell.length_a   1.000
_cell.length_b   1.000
_cell.length_c   1.000
_cell.angle_alpha   90.00
_cell.angle_beta   90.00
_cell.angle_gamma   90.00
#
_symmetry.space_group_name_H-M   'P 1'
#
loop_
_entity.id
_entity.type
_entity.pdbx_description
1 polymer ?
#
loop_
_entity_poly.entity_id
_entity_poly.type
_entity_poly.pdbx_seq_one_letter_code
_entity_poly.pdbx_strand_id
1 'polypeptide(L)' 'MPTTQTIQNAFLAQLMKDEAPVSIFLVSGIKLHGVVSDFDEHVIMLKSTTTQMVYKHAISTVVPAISR' A
#
# COMPACT_ATOMS: atom_id res chain seq x y z
N MET A 1 18.47 -13.22 5.59
CA MET A 1 17.46 -13.32 4.55
C MET A 1 16.27 -12.45 4.89
N PRO A 2 15.88 -11.57 3.99
CA PRO A 2 14.69 -10.76 4.27
C PRO A 2 13.43 -11.61 4.22
N THR A 3 12.49 -11.30 5.08
CA THR A 3 11.20 -11.96 5.07
C THR A 3 10.29 -11.22 4.08
N THR A 4 9.16 -11.84 3.78
CA THR A 4 8.15 -11.18 2.94
C THR A 4 7.74 -9.85 3.55
N GLN A 5 7.61 -9.81 4.87
CA GLN A 5 7.22 -8.58 5.54
C GLN A 5 8.30 -7.51 5.42
N THR A 6 9.55 -7.90 5.48
CA THR A 6 10.65 -6.95 5.32
C THR A 6 10.64 -6.33 3.91
N ILE A 7 10.44 -7.17 2.90
CA ILE A 7 10.37 -6.70 1.52
C ILE A 7 9.17 -5.79 1.35
N GLN A 8 8.03 -6.19 1.90
CA GLN A 8 6.80 -5.42 1.82
C GLN A 8 6.97 -4.06 2.47
N ASN A 9 7.57 -4.01 3.66
CA ASN A 9 7.75 -2.75 4.37
C ASN A 9 8.72 -1.83 3.65
N ALA A 10 9.78 -2.37 3.06
CA ALA A 10 10.73 -1.56 2.29
C ALA A 10 10.03 -0.93 1.09
N PHE A 11 9.19 -1.70 0.41
CA PHE A 11 8.45 -1.22 -0.74
C PHE A 11 7.47 -0.12 -0.32
N LEU A 12 6.74 -0.34 0.76
CA LEU A 12 5.78 0.65 1.25
C LEU A 12 6.47 1.92 1.73
N ALA A 13 7.62 1.77 2.39
CA ALA A 13 8.36 2.92 2.86
C ALA A 13 8.82 3.79 1.69
N GLN A 14 9.23 3.16 0.60
CA GLN A 14 9.65 3.89 -0.59
C GLN A 14 8.48 4.63 -1.20
N LEU A 15 7.33 3.97 -1.30
CA LEU A 15 6.13 4.61 -1.83
C LEU A 15 5.69 5.79 -0.97
N MET A 16 5.77 5.62 0.35
CA MET A 16 5.39 6.68 1.27
C MET A 16 6.32 7.86 1.14
N LYS A 17 7.62 7.60 1.05
CA LYS A 17 8.62 8.65 0.92
C LYS A 17 8.43 9.45 -0.36
N ASP A 18 8.11 8.75 -1.44
CA ASP A 18 7.93 9.38 -2.74
C ASP A 18 6.56 10.01 -2.89
N GLU A 19 5.66 9.75 -1.94
CA GLU A 19 4.26 10.18 -2.03
C GLU A 19 3.66 9.75 -3.35
N ALA A 20 4.02 8.56 -3.80
CA ALA A 20 3.58 8.06 -5.08
C ALA A 20 2.18 7.47 -4.96
N PRO A 21 1.28 7.80 -5.88
CA PRO A 21 -0.03 7.17 -5.87
C PRO A 21 0.09 5.69 -6.17
N VAL A 22 -0.77 4.90 -5.54
CA VAL A 22 -0.75 3.46 -5.72
C VAL A 22 -2.14 2.94 -5.95
N SER A 23 -2.21 1.76 -6.55
CA SER A 23 -3.43 0.99 -6.64
C SER A 23 -3.26 -0.23 -5.76
N ILE A 24 -4.21 -0.46 -4.88
CA ILE A 24 -4.20 -1.60 -3.98
C ILE A 24 -5.34 -2.52 -4.37
N PHE A 25 -5.01 -3.76 -4.70
CA PHE A 25 -6.00 -4.77 -5.05
C PHE A 25 -6.23 -5.65 -3.84
N LEU A 26 -7.47 -5.78 -3.43
CA LEU A 26 -7.83 -6.61 -2.29
C LEU A 26 -8.15 -8.02 -2.77
N VAL A 27 -8.04 -8.98 -1.85
CA VAL A 27 -8.36 -10.36 -2.20
C VAL A 27 -9.83 -10.52 -2.56
N SER A 28 -10.67 -9.58 -2.15
CA SER A 28 -12.08 -9.59 -2.52
C SER A 28 -12.34 -9.12 -3.95
N GLY A 29 -11.30 -8.59 -4.61
CA GLY A 29 -11.44 -8.07 -5.97
C GLY A 29 -11.62 -6.57 -6.04
N ILE A 30 -11.72 -5.92 -4.91
CA ILE A 30 -11.88 -4.46 -4.88
C ILE A 30 -10.54 -3.80 -5.11
N LYS A 31 -10.55 -2.69 -5.81
CA LYS A 31 -9.35 -1.92 -6.12
C LYS A 31 -9.46 -0.56 -5.44
N LEU A 32 -8.42 -0.19 -4.72
CA LEU A 32 -8.36 1.10 -4.04
C LEU A 32 -7.22 1.93 -4.61
N HIS A 33 -7.37 3.24 -4.57
CA HIS A 33 -6.35 4.16 -5.05
C HIS A 33 -6.02 5.17 -3.98
N GLY A 34 -4.79 5.61 -3.95
CA GLY A 34 -4.41 6.67 -3.04
C GLY A 34 -2.90 6.69 -2.84
N VAL A 35 -2.48 7.41 -1.81
CA VAL A 35 -1.08 7.53 -1.44
C VAL A 35 -0.91 6.90 -0.07
N VAL A 36 0.13 6.10 0.09
CA VAL A 36 0.43 5.51 1.39
C VAL A 36 0.90 6.62 2.30
N SER A 37 0.12 6.91 3.35
CA SER A 37 0.48 7.96 4.29
C SER A 37 1.20 7.42 5.51
N ASP A 38 0.96 6.15 5.84
CA ASP A 38 1.63 5.49 6.95
C ASP A 38 1.34 4.00 6.85
N PHE A 39 2.06 3.21 7.60
CA PHE A 39 1.80 1.77 7.66
C PHE A 39 2.50 1.19 8.89
N ASP A 40 2.04 0.01 9.29
CA ASP A 40 2.73 -0.74 10.33
C ASP A 40 2.74 -2.22 9.93
N GLU A 41 2.91 -3.11 10.92
CA GLU A 41 2.98 -4.54 10.66
C GLU A 41 1.71 -5.11 10.06
N HIS A 42 0.58 -4.50 10.35
CA HIS A 42 -0.71 -5.10 10.07
C HIS A 42 -1.58 -4.29 9.12
N VAL A 43 -1.36 -2.99 9.04
CA VAL A 43 -2.25 -2.11 8.29
C VAL A 43 -1.46 -1.10 7.47
N ILE A 44 -2.13 -0.56 6.46
CA ILE A 44 -1.62 0.53 5.64
C ILE A 44 -2.67 1.63 5.69
N MET A 45 -2.22 2.86 5.93
CA MET A 45 -3.09 4.02 5.85
C MET A 45 -3.00 4.58 4.44
N LEU A 46 -4.10 4.54 3.74
CA LEU A 46 -4.17 4.99 2.35
C LEU A 46 -4.95 6.29 2.30
N LYS A 47 -4.34 7.32 1.77
CA LYS A 47 -4.94 8.63 1.72
C LYS A 47 -5.34 8.99 0.28
N SER A 48 -6.61 9.36 0.11
CA SER A 48 -7.09 9.90 -1.15
C SER A 48 -8.03 11.04 -0.79
N THR A 49 -9.26 11.02 -1.25
CA THR A 49 -10.24 12.02 -0.79
C THR A 49 -10.56 11.80 0.68
N THR A 50 -10.47 10.56 1.14
CA THR A 50 -10.60 10.23 2.55
C THR A 50 -9.42 9.35 2.92
N THR A 51 -9.15 9.25 4.22
CA THR A 51 -8.12 8.35 4.71
C THR A 51 -8.75 7.02 5.05
N GLN A 52 -8.16 5.94 4.54
CA GLN A 52 -8.65 4.60 4.76
C GLN A 52 -7.56 3.76 5.38
N MET A 53 -7.96 2.88 6.28
CA MET A 53 -7.04 1.91 6.88
C MET A 53 -7.31 0.57 6.24
N VAL A 54 -6.28 -0.02 5.66
CA VAL A 54 -6.41 -1.28 4.92
C VAL A 54 -5.56 -2.32 5.60
N TYR A 55 -6.17 -3.46 5.92
CA TYR A 55 -5.42 -4.55 6.55
C TYR A 55 -4.55 -5.24 5.52
N LYS A 56 -3.31 -5.46 5.86
CA LYS A 56 -2.35 -6.05 4.92
C LYS A 56 -2.77 -7.44 4.47
N HIS A 57 -3.37 -8.23 5.36
CA HIS A 57 -3.75 -9.59 4.98
C HIS A 57 -4.95 -9.62 4.02
N ALA A 58 -5.61 -8.50 3.83
CA ALA A 58 -6.68 -8.39 2.84
C ALA A 58 -6.16 -7.93 1.48
N ILE A 59 -4.88 -7.62 1.39
CA ILE A 59 -4.30 -7.08 0.17
C ILE A 59 -3.72 -8.22 -0.67
N SER A 60 -4.09 -8.23 -1.94
CA SER A 60 -3.52 -9.17 -2.89
C SER A 60 -2.27 -8.58 -3.54
N THR A 61 -2.38 -7.33 -4.00
CA THR A 61 -1.29 -6.71 -4.74
C THR A 61 -1.32 -5.22 -4.54
N VAL A 62 -0.13 -4.61 -4.47
CA VAL A 62 0.03 -3.16 -4.45
C VAL A 62 0.85 -2.78 -5.67
N VAL A 63 0.32 -1.89 -6.49
CA VAL A 63 0.96 -1.48 -7.73
C VAL A 63 1.11 0.02 -7.72
N PRO A 64 2.32 0.55 -7.93
CA PRO A 64 2.48 1.99 -8.08
C PRO A 64 1.69 2.46 -9.29
N ALA A 65 0.91 3.50 -9.10
CA ALA A 65 0.11 4.04 -10.18
C ALA A 65 0.88 5.14 -10.89
N ILE A 66 2.07 4.84 -11.28
CA ILE A 66 2.95 5.81 -11.91
C ILE A 66 2.78 5.74 -13.39
N SER A 67 2.48 6.86 -13.97
CA SER A 67 2.41 6.94 -15.42
C SER A 67 3.77 7.37 -15.92
N ARG A 68 4.34 6.61 -16.70
CA ARG A 68 5.63 6.95 -17.28
C ARG A 68 5.85 6.16 -18.49
#